data_0cf1dc01a4f37811354a2173ebee123c
#
_entry.id   0cf1dc01a4f37811354a2173ebee123c
#
_cell.length_a   1.000
_cell.length_b   1.000
_cell.length_c   1.000
_cell.angle_alpha   90.00
_cell.angle_beta   90.00
_cell.angle_gamma   90.00
#
_symmetry.space_group_name_H-M   'P 1'
#
loop_
_entity.id
_entity.type
_entity.pdbx_description
1 polymer ?
#
loop_
_entity_poly.entity_id
_entity_poly.type
_entity_poly.pdbx_seq_one_letter_code
_entity_poly.pdbx_strand_id
1 'polypeptide(L)'
;MKLEKEFIEGLKAEYGNDYKLILKALKFADKKHKGAVRDDGTPYITHPMRVAEFVRKFKKSKNKTKLYIAALLHDTIEDTYTSYTELCEKFGETSASIVMELSTAKFDSMWINKSQKADYLSKRMSYMTNYALTIKFCDRLDNILTLGGCAQEKIDRTLADTRYIIDFVSAARELTGTQQRVVAEIEKAMEKYKKED
;
A
#
# COMPACT_ATOMS: atom_id res chain seq x y z
N MET A 1 4.24 -19.27 -5.55
CA MET A 1 2.78 -19.03 -5.35
C MET A 1 2.00 -19.60 -6.52
N LYS A 2 0.97 -20.44 -6.27
CA LYS A 2 0.03 -20.92 -7.31
C LYS A 2 -1.14 -19.92 -7.35
N LEU A 3 -1.25 -19.18 -8.45
CA LEU A 3 -2.34 -18.22 -8.63
C LEU A 3 -3.61 -18.96 -9.06
N GLU A 4 -4.74 -18.54 -8.52
CA GLU A 4 -6.04 -19.07 -8.92
C GLU A 4 -6.35 -18.66 -10.37
N LYS A 5 -6.97 -19.57 -11.12
CA LYS A 5 -7.30 -19.36 -12.53
C LYS A 5 -8.22 -18.12 -12.69
N GLU A 6 -9.19 -17.96 -11.82
CA GLU A 6 -10.14 -16.84 -11.82
C GLU A 6 -9.46 -15.49 -11.65
N PHE A 7 -8.44 -15.39 -10.77
CA PHE A 7 -7.65 -14.17 -10.62
C PHE A 7 -6.93 -13.77 -11.91
N ILE A 8 -6.32 -14.75 -12.59
CA ILE A 8 -5.62 -14.51 -13.87
C ILE A 8 -6.61 -14.08 -14.96
N GLU A 9 -7.76 -14.73 -15.06
CA GLU A 9 -8.80 -14.38 -16.04
C GLU A 9 -9.37 -12.98 -15.75
N GLY A 10 -9.57 -12.61 -14.49
CA GLY A 10 -9.96 -11.25 -14.09
C GLY A 10 -8.94 -10.19 -14.53
N LEU A 11 -7.64 -10.45 -14.35
CA LEU A 11 -6.59 -9.57 -14.83
C LEU A 11 -6.57 -9.44 -16.35
N LYS A 12 -6.74 -10.53 -17.11
CA LYS A 12 -6.82 -10.51 -18.56
C LYS A 12 -8.01 -9.70 -19.06
N ALA A 13 -9.18 -9.92 -18.47
CA ALA A 13 -10.40 -9.20 -18.84
C ALA A 13 -10.27 -7.69 -18.63
N GLU A 14 -9.64 -7.26 -17.55
CA GLU A 14 -9.53 -5.84 -17.21
C GLU A 14 -8.35 -5.13 -17.86
N TYR A 15 -7.17 -5.79 -17.95
CA TYR A 15 -5.91 -5.17 -18.36
C TYR A 15 -5.44 -5.59 -19.76
N GLY A 16 -6.17 -6.49 -20.46
CA GLY A 16 -5.79 -6.97 -21.77
C GLY A 16 -4.37 -7.56 -21.75
N ASN A 17 -3.53 -7.22 -22.72
CA ASN A 17 -2.15 -7.74 -22.82
C ASN A 17 -1.24 -7.32 -21.64
N ASP A 18 -1.57 -6.25 -20.93
CA ASP A 18 -0.79 -5.74 -19.81
C ASP A 18 -0.82 -6.69 -18.60
N TYR A 19 -1.79 -7.64 -18.53
CA TYR A 19 -1.84 -8.62 -17.44
C TYR A 19 -0.52 -9.38 -17.28
N LYS A 20 0.22 -9.61 -18.37
CA LYS A 20 1.52 -10.29 -18.31
C LYS A 20 2.55 -9.50 -17.51
N LEU A 21 2.55 -8.17 -17.65
CA LEU A 21 3.44 -7.28 -16.90
C LEU A 21 3.02 -7.24 -15.42
N ILE A 22 1.73 -7.24 -15.14
CA ILE A 22 1.20 -7.35 -13.76
C ILE A 22 1.65 -8.66 -13.11
N LEU A 23 1.51 -9.79 -13.81
CA LEU A 23 1.98 -11.08 -13.27
C LEU A 23 3.50 -11.13 -13.07
N LYS A 24 4.27 -10.43 -13.93
CA LYS A 24 5.71 -10.27 -13.75
C LYS A 24 6.03 -9.48 -12.47
N ALA A 25 5.29 -8.39 -12.20
CA ALA A 25 5.44 -7.58 -10.99
C ALA A 25 5.09 -8.38 -9.74
N LEU A 26 3.99 -9.13 -9.77
CA LEU A 26 3.58 -10.00 -8.67
C LEU A 26 4.63 -11.06 -8.33
N LYS A 27 5.14 -11.77 -9.35
CA LYS A 27 6.21 -12.76 -9.17
C LYS A 27 7.50 -12.12 -8.65
N PHE A 28 7.80 -10.91 -9.08
CA PHE A 28 8.95 -10.15 -8.61
C PHE A 28 8.81 -9.81 -7.12
N ALA A 29 7.67 -9.24 -6.70
CA ALA A 29 7.39 -8.92 -5.32
C ALA A 29 7.44 -10.18 -4.42
N ASP A 30 6.80 -11.28 -4.85
CA ASP A 30 6.82 -12.58 -4.14
C ASP A 30 8.25 -13.10 -3.94
N LYS A 31 9.09 -13.00 -4.98
CA LYS A 31 10.51 -13.38 -4.89
C LYS A 31 11.29 -12.48 -3.92
N LYS A 32 11.07 -11.16 -3.97
CA LYS A 32 11.80 -10.19 -3.14
C LYS A 32 11.43 -10.30 -1.66
N HIS A 33 10.16 -10.59 -1.34
CA HIS A 33 9.66 -10.79 0.02
C HIS A 33 9.67 -12.29 0.45
N LYS A 34 10.44 -13.12 -0.24
CA LYS A 34 10.47 -14.56 0.06
C LYS A 34 10.85 -14.83 1.52
N GLY A 35 9.98 -15.56 2.22
CA GLY A 35 10.17 -15.92 3.63
C GLY A 35 9.65 -14.87 4.63
N ALA A 36 9.27 -13.68 4.17
CA ALA A 36 8.59 -12.71 5.01
C ALA A 36 7.12 -13.12 5.24
N VAL A 37 6.64 -12.88 6.47
CA VAL A 37 5.26 -13.17 6.88
C VAL A 37 4.63 -11.96 7.54
N ARG A 38 3.30 -11.89 7.51
CA ARG A 38 2.47 -10.94 8.25
C ARG A 38 2.32 -11.41 9.71
N ASP A 39 1.74 -10.56 10.56
CA ASP A 39 1.50 -10.88 11.98
C ASP A 39 0.62 -12.11 12.21
N ASP A 40 -0.26 -12.41 11.26
CA ASP A 40 -1.13 -13.60 11.26
C ASP A 40 -0.45 -14.86 10.70
N GLY A 41 0.84 -14.78 10.36
CA GLY A 41 1.61 -15.88 9.78
C GLY A 41 1.41 -16.09 8.27
N THR A 42 0.54 -15.32 7.61
CA THR A 42 0.35 -15.43 6.16
C THR A 42 1.57 -14.91 5.38
N PRO A 43 1.87 -15.45 4.18
CA PRO A 43 2.95 -14.93 3.34
C PRO A 43 2.79 -13.43 3.08
N TYR A 44 3.87 -12.66 3.19
CA TYR A 44 3.86 -11.20 3.05
C TYR A 44 3.23 -10.73 1.73
N ILE A 45 3.41 -11.47 0.65
CA ILE A 45 2.87 -11.12 -0.68
C ILE A 45 1.35 -10.92 -0.69
N THR A 46 0.61 -11.47 0.27
CA THR A 46 -0.83 -11.28 0.39
C THR A 46 -1.20 -9.83 0.65
N HIS A 47 -0.35 -9.07 1.36
CA HIS A 47 -0.54 -7.64 1.62
C HIS A 47 -0.50 -6.81 0.34
N PRO A 48 0.60 -6.76 -0.45
CA PRO A 48 0.63 -5.98 -1.68
C PRO A 48 -0.41 -6.43 -2.71
N MET A 49 -0.83 -7.69 -2.72
CA MET A 49 -1.95 -8.14 -3.54
C MET A 49 -3.27 -7.46 -3.13
N ARG A 50 -3.61 -7.43 -1.83
CA ARG A 50 -4.82 -6.76 -1.34
C ARG A 50 -4.77 -5.26 -1.58
N VAL A 51 -3.61 -4.61 -1.36
CA VAL A 51 -3.41 -3.18 -1.66
C VAL A 51 -3.67 -2.90 -3.15
N ALA A 52 -3.14 -3.72 -4.05
CA ALA A 52 -3.38 -3.58 -5.50
C ALA A 52 -4.86 -3.77 -5.87
N GLU A 53 -5.57 -4.70 -5.23
CA GLU A 53 -7.01 -4.89 -5.42
C GLU A 53 -7.83 -3.68 -4.91
N PHE A 54 -7.44 -3.06 -3.79
CA PHE A 54 -8.06 -1.80 -3.35
C PHE A 54 -7.82 -0.68 -4.36
N VAL A 55 -6.60 -0.52 -4.86
CA VAL A 55 -6.30 0.45 -5.92
C VAL A 55 -7.18 0.20 -7.14
N ARG A 56 -7.34 -1.05 -7.58
CA ARG A 56 -8.22 -1.45 -8.68
C ARG A 56 -9.69 -1.07 -8.42
N LYS A 57 -10.17 -1.34 -7.20
CA LYS A 57 -11.54 -1.05 -6.76
C LYS A 57 -11.84 0.45 -6.77
N PHE A 58 -10.94 1.27 -6.21
CA PHE A 58 -11.21 2.67 -5.96
C PHE A 58 -10.76 3.62 -7.07
N LYS A 59 -9.70 3.29 -7.81
CA LYS A 59 -9.07 4.20 -8.77
C LYS A 59 -9.38 3.84 -10.22
N LYS A 60 -10.21 4.64 -10.87
CA LYS A 60 -10.35 4.62 -12.33
C LYS A 60 -9.32 5.56 -12.96
N SER A 61 -8.46 5.06 -13.85
CA SER A 61 -7.38 5.84 -14.45
C SER A 61 -6.93 5.21 -15.78
N LYS A 62 -6.45 6.06 -16.71
CA LYS A 62 -5.73 5.59 -17.91
C LYS A 62 -4.41 4.88 -17.57
N ASN A 63 -3.84 5.19 -16.39
CA ASN A 63 -2.62 4.57 -15.87
C ASN A 63 -2.90 3.37 -14.95
N LYS A 64 -4.07 2.72 -15.06
CA LYS A 64 -4.49 1.65 -14.16
C LYS A 64 -3.45 0.52 -14.02
N THR A 65 -2.85 0.09 -15.13
CA THR A 65 -1.79 -0.93 -15.14
C THR A 65 -0.57 -0.50 -14.32
N LYS A 66 -0.10 0.73 -14.52
CA LYS A 66 1.08 1.26 -13.82
C LYS A 66 0.82 1.42 -12.32
N LEU A 67 -0.40 1.82 -11.96
CA LEU A 67 -0.82 1.95 -10.55
C LEU A 67 -0.94 0.60 -9.86
N TYR A 68 -1.50 -0.40 -10.55
CA TYR A 68 -1.59 -1.76 -10.03
C TYR A 68 -0.21 -2.36 -9.79
N ILE A 69 0.72 -2.17 -10.75
CA ILE A 69 2.11 -2.59 -10.64
C ILE A 69 2.80 -1.86 -9.47
N ALA A 70 2.64 -0.54 -9.36
CA ALA A 70 3.22 0.21 -8.25
C ALA A 70 2.68 -0.26 -6.89
N ALA A 71 1.40 -0.58 -6.80
CA ALA A 71 0.79 -1.13 -5.59
C ALA A 71 1.35 -2.52 -5.23
N LEU A 72 1.58 -3.40 -6.22
CA LEU A 72 2.24 -4.69 -5.98
C LEU A 72 3.70 -4.56 -5.50
N LEU A 73 4.37 -3.48 -5.89
CA LEU A 73 5.79 -3.26 -5.63
C LEU A 73 6.06 -2.27 -4.49
N HIS A 74 5.04 -1.70 -3.84
CA HIS A 74 5.15 -0.51 -3.01
C HIS A 74 6.17 -0.61 -1.87
N ASP A 75 6.35 -1.81 -1.29
CA ASP A 75 7.28 -2.06 -0.19
C ASP A 75 8.64 -2.62 -0.63
N THR A 76 8.83 -2.92 -1.94
CA THR A 76 10.04 -3.62 -2.38
C THR A 76 11.32 -2.82 -2.18
N ILE A 77 11.31 -1.49 -2.38
CA ILE A 77 12.47 -0.64 -2.12
C ILE A 77 12.72 -0.50 -0.62
N GLU A 78 11.64 -0.34 0.18
CA GLU A 78 11.74 -0.11 1.62
C GLU A 78 12.23 -1.37 2.34
N ASP A 79 11.67 -2.54 2.04
CA ASP A 79 11.85 -3.76 2.83
C ASP A 79 12.87 -4.73 2.23
N THR A 80 13.30 -4.53 0.98
CA THR A 80 14.18 -5.48 0.29
C THR A 80 15.39 -4.81 -0.36
N TYR A 81 16.30 -5.63 -0.92
CA TYR A 81 17.41 -5.13 -1.76
C TYR A 81 16.93 -4.90 -3.20
N THR A 82 15.99 -3.95 -3.37
CA THR A 82 15.48 -3.54 -4.68
C THR A 82 15.86 -2.09 -4.92
N SER A 83 16.47 -1.80 -6.07
CA SER A 83 16.82 -0.43 -6.44
C SER A 83 15.75 0.21 -7.35
N TYR A 84 15.71 1.55 -7.35
CA TYR A 84 14.90 2.32 -8.28
C TYR A 84 15.22 1.95 -9.75
N THR A 85 16.52 1.82 -10.08
CA THR A 85 16.97 1.46 -11.43
C THR A 85 16.44 0.09 -11.85
N GLU A 86 16.50 -0.92 -10.96
CA GLU A 86 15.94 -2.25 -11.24
C GLU A 86 14.43 -2.19 -11.54
N LEU A 87 13.68 -1.34 -10.83
CA LEU A 87 12.25 -1.17 -11.09
C LEU A 87 11.98 -0.44 -12.41
N CYS A 88 12.76 0.59 -12.75
CA CYS A 88 12.66 1.30 -14.03
C CYS A 88 12.84 0.34 -15.22
N GLU A 89 13.90 -0.45 -15.18
CA GLU A 89 14.22 -1.42 -16.26
C GLU A 89 13.15 -2.49 -16.45
N LYS A 90 12.54 -2.96 -15.34
CA LYS A 90 11.59 -4.08 -15.38
C LYS A 90 10.14 -3.66 -15.59
N PHE A 91 9.74 -2.49 -15.06
CA PHE A 91 8.33 -2.08 -14.92
C PHE A 91 8.06 -0.65 -15.40
N GLY A 92 9.09 0.05 -15.89
CA GLY A 92 9.02 1.40 -16.43
C GLY A 92 9.07 2.48 -15.34
N GLU A 93 9.56 3.65 -15.75
CA GLU A 93 9.84 4.80 -14.90
C GLU A 93 8.63 5.26 -14.07
N THR A 94 7.43 5.30 -14.69
CA THR A 94 6.23 5.76 -13.97
C THR A 94 5.90 4.91 -12.73
N SER A 95 5.95 3.56 -12.88
CA SER A 95 5.70 2.66 -11.75
C SER A 95 6.80 2.76 -10.70
N ALA A 96 8.06 2.82 -11.15
CA ALA A 96 9.22 2.95 -10.27
C ALA A 96 9.21 4.26 -9.47
N SER A 97 8.86 5.40 -10.12
CA SER A 97 8.77 6.70 -9.45
C SER A 97 7.70 6.72 -8.36
N ILE A 98 6.54 6.10 -8.62
CA ILE A 98 5.49 5.98 -7.60
C ILE A 98 5.98 5.12 -6.43
N VAL A 99 6.64 3.97 -6.69
CA VAL A 99 7.20 3.12 -5.63
C VAL A 99 8.27 3.86 -4.82
N MET A 100 9.15 4.62 -5.49
CA MET A 100 10.16 5.43 -4.81
C MET A 100 9.54 6.48 -3.89
N GLU A 101 8.46 7.12 -4.33
CA GLU A 101 7.73 8.11 -3.54
C GLU A 101 7.04 7.49 -2.32
N LEU A 102 6.57 6.23 -2.42
CA LEU A 102 5.96 5.48 -1.33
C LEU A 102 6.98 5.01 -0.28
N SER A 103 8.22 4.78 -0.70
CA SER A 103 9.25 4.19 0.14
C SER A 103 9.83 5.21 1.12
N THR A 104 9.90 4.84 2.40
CA THR A 104 10.68 5.58 3.39
C THR A 104 12.14 5.23 3.21
N ALA A 105 13.03 6.23 3.14
CA ALA A 105 14.45 5.94 3.06
C ALA A 105 14.88 5.13 4.29
N LYS A 106 15.64 4.05 4.10
CA LYS A 106 16.16 3.24 5.22
C LYS A 106 16.91 4.06 6.25
N PHE A 107 17.59 5.12 5.80
CA PHE A 107 18.31 6.05 6.66
C PHE A 107 17.34 6.81 7.58
N ASP A 108 16.20 7.29 7.08
CA ASP A 108 15.22 8.02 7.88
C ASP A 108 14.57 7.10 8.92
N SER A 109 14.30 5.83 8.57
CA SER A 109 13.68 4.88 9.48
C SER A 109 14.54 4.51 10.70
N MET A 110 15.87 4.67 10.60
CA MET A 110 16.81 4.43 11.71
C MET A 110 16.80 5.54 12.78
N TRP A 111 16.39 6.75 12.42
CA TRP A 111 16.43 7.94 13.29
C TRP A 111 15.05 8.36 13.81
N ILE A 112 13.97 7.79 13.26
CA ILE A 112 12.61 8.15 13.64
C ILE A 112 12.14 7.24 14.78
N ASN A 113 11.92 7.81 15.96
CA ASN A 113 11.31 7.12 17.08
C ASN A 113 9.89 6.67 16.74
N LYS A 114 9.42 5.58 17.37
CA LYS A 114 8.04 5.07 17.18
C LYS A 114 6.98 6.16 17.39
N SER A 115 7.17 7.06 18.38
CA SER A 115 6.28 8.18 18.68
C SER A 115 6.27 9.28 17.61
N GLN A 116 7.32 9.39 16.79
CA GLN A 116 7.45 10.39 15.74
C GLN A 116 7.04 9.86 14.36
N LYS A 117 6.79 8.54 14.25
CA LYS A 117 6.53 7.89 12.96
C LYS A 117 5.28 8.42 12.29
N ALA A 118 4.18 8.63 13.03
CA ALA A 118 2.93 9.15 12.48
C ALA A 118 3.10 10.57 11.94
N ASP A 119 3.78 11.46 12.69
CA ASP A 119 4.06 12.84 12.28
C ASP A 119 4.95 12.90 11.02
N TYR A 120 6.03 12.13 11.01
CA TYR A 120 6.90 12.03 9.83
C TYR A 120 6.15 11.55 8.59
N LEU A 121 5.36 10.47 8.74
CA LEU A 121 4.62 9.88 7.64
C LEU A 121 3.53 10.82 7.13
N SER A 122 2.81 11.51 8.03
CA SER A 122 1.76 12.46 7.64
C SER A 122 2.33 13.65 6.86
N LYS A 123 3.47 14.20 7.29
CA LYS A 123 4.19 15.24 6.55
C LYS A 123 4.59 14.76 5.15
N ARG A 124 5.18 13.59 5.03
CA ARG A 124 5.51 13.03 3.71
C ARG A 124 4.29 12.82 2.83
N MET A 125 3.22 12.23 3.38
CA MET A 125 1.99 11.96 2.64
C MET A 125 1.33 13.23 2.14
N SER A 126 1.43 14.35 2.85
CA SER A 126 0.86 15.63 2.40
C SER A 126 1.50 16.17 1.12
N TYR A 127 2.74 15.78 0.81
CA TYR A 127 3.46 16.17 -0.41
C TYR A 127 3.42 15.11 -1.52
N MET A 128 2.89 13.92 -1.26
CA MET A 128 2.82 12.85 -2.26
C MET A 128 1.96 13.22 -3.45
N THR A 129 2.31 12.72 -4.63
CA THR A 129 1.43 12.77 -5.80
C THR A 129 0.09 12.09 -5.49
N ASN A 130 -0.96 12.45 -6.22
CA ASN A 130 -2.27 11.82 -6.02
C ASN A 130 -2.26 10.30 -6.24
N TYR A 131 -1.33 9.78 -7.05
CA TYR A 131 -1.19 8.34 -7.27
C TYR A 131 -0.57 7.65 -6.06
N ALA A 132 0.56 8.16 -5.59
CA ALA A 132 1.23 7.61 -4.42
C ALA A 132 0.35 7.72 -3.17
N LEU A 133 -0.28 8.86 -2.93
CA LEU A 133 -1.17 9.04 -1.79
C LEU A 133 -2.37 8.07 -1.81
N THR A 134 -2.95 7.81 -3.00
CA THR A 134 -4.03 6.82 -3.11
C THR A 134 -3.55 5.42 -2.72
N ILE A 135 -2.36 5.01 -3.20
CA ILE A 135 -1.79 3.70 -2.83
C ILE A 135 -1.48 3.67 -1.33
N LYS A 136 -0.94 4.75 -0.75
CA LYS A 136 -0.61 4.81 0.68
C LYS A 136 -1.85 4.73 1.57
N PHE A 137 -2.97 5.32 1.16
CA PHE A 137 -4.25 5.10 1.87
C PHE A 137 -4.78 3.67 1.70
N CYS A 138 -4.61 3.05 0.52
CA CYS A 138 -4.97 1.63 0.33
C CYS A 138 -4.11 0.68 1.18
N ASP A 139 -2.80 0.96 1.32
CA ASP A 139 -1.91 0.28 2.25
C ASP A 139 -2.41 0.43 3.70
N ARG A 140 -2.77 1.66 4.10
CA ARG A 140 -3.30 1.92 5.42
C ARG A 140 -4.62 1.16 5.67
N LEU A 141 -5.50 1.10 4.68
CA LEU A 141 -6.73 0.32 4.76
C LEU A 141 -6.46 -1.17 5.00
N ASP A 142 -5.52 -1.76 4.26
CA ASP A 142 -5.15 -3.17 4.46
C ASP A 142 -4.60 -3.40 5.86
N ASN A 143 -3.74 -2.50 6.34
CA ASN A 143 -3.17 -2.59 7.69
C ASN A 143 -4.25 -2.55 8.77
N ILE A 144 -5.31 -1.73 8.65
CA ILE A 144 -6.44 -1.71 9.60
C ILE A 144 -7.25 -3.01 9.49
N LEU A 145 -7.57 -3.47 8.28
CA LEU A 145 -8.40 -4.66 8.08
C LEU A 145 -7.73 -5.94 8.60
N THR A 146 -6.41 -5.95 8.74
CA THR A 146 -5.62 -7.11 9.17
C THR A 146 -5.12 -7.01 10.61
N LEU A 147 -5.64 -6.10 11.43
CA LEU A 147 -5.28 -6.00 12.85
C LEU A 147 -5.87 -7.11 13.74
N GLY A 148 -6.83 -7.88 13.22
CA GLY A 148 -7.43 -8.97 13.97
C GLY A 148 -6.38 -9.96 14.47
N GLY A 149 -6.40 -10.27 15.77
CA GLY A 149 -5.41 -11.16 16.40
C GLY A 149 -4.10 -10.50 16.83
N CYS A 150 -3.88 -9.22 16.54
CA CYS A 150 -2.75 -8.48 17.07
C CYS A 150 -2.92 -8.15 18.56
N ALA A 151 -1.80 -7.90 19.27
CA ALA A 151 -1.83 -7.40 20.63
C ALA A 151 -2.57 -6.04 20.70
N GLN A 152 -3.34 -5.82 21.78
CA GLN A 152 -4.19 -4.62 21.94
C GLN A 152 -3.37 -3.32 21.82
N GLU A 153 -2.17 -3.26 22.39
CA GLU A 153 -1.28 -2.09 22.27
C GLU A 153 -0.96 -1.75 20.80
N LYS A 154 -0.75 -2.78 19.97
CA LYS A 154 -0.51 -2.58 18.53
C LYS A 154 -1.76 -2.07 17.82
N ILE A 155 -2.93 -2.61 18.16
CA ILE A 155 -4.22 -2.15 17.62
C ILE A 155 -4.40 -0.67 17.95
N ASP A 156 -4.37 -0.30 19.25
CA ASP A 156 -4.61 1.05 19.72
C ASP A 156 -3.65 2.06 19.07
N ARG A 157 -2.36 1.74 19.02
CA ARG A 157 -1.35 2.57 18.35
C ARG A 157 -1.64 2.73 16.86
N THR A 158 -1.95 1.64 16.16
CA THR A 158 -2.19 1.71 14.70
C THR A 158 -3.43 2.53 14.38
N LEU A 159 -4.48 2.44 15.20
CA LEU A 159 -5.68 3.25 15.05
C LEU A 159 -5.39 4.74 15.32
N ALA A 160 -4.67 5.05 16.41
CA ALA A 160 -4.28 6.42 16.75
C ALA A 160 -3.40 7.05 15.66
N ASP A 161 -2.36 6.34 15.21
CA ASP A 161 -1.47 6.78 14.13
C ASP A 161 -2.27 7.02 12.83
N THR A 162 -3.21 6.13 12.51
CA THR A 162 -4.02 6.25 11.29
C THR A 162 -4.95 7.46 11.35
N ARG A 163 -5.61 7.70 12.49
CA ARG A 163 -6.44 8.89 12.69
C ARG A 163 -5.61 10.16 12.54
N TYR A 164 -4.49 10.25 13.24
CA TYR A 164 -3.58 11.39 13.16
C TYR A 164 -3.14 11.68 11.71
N ILE A 165 -2.75 10.64 10.96
CA ILE A 165 -2.30 10.77 9.56
C ILE A 165 -3.44 11.30 8.67
N ILE A 166 -4.65 10.75 8.79
CA ILE A 166 -5.80 11.18 8.00
C ILE A 166 -6.13 12.64 8.29
N ASP A 167 -6.23 13.02 9.56
CA ASP A 167 -6.57 14.37 9.99
C ASP A 167 -5.52 15.38 9.49
N PHE A 168 -4.22 15.07 9.67
CA PHE A 168 -3.14 15.93 9.21
C PHE A 168 -3.14 16.11 7.69
N VAL A 169 -3.23 15.02 6.93
CA VAL A 169 -3.18 15.09 5.45
C VAL A 169 -4.42 15.80 4.90
N SER A 170 -5.59 15.57 5.48
CA SER A 170 -6.85 16.24 5.08
C SER A 170 -6.85 17.73 5.38
N ALA A 171 -6.16 18.16 6.45
CA ALA A 171 -5.97 19.57 6.76
C ALA A 171 -4.91 20.24 5.87
N ALA A 172 -3.87 19.49 5.48
CA ALA A 172 -2.74 20.00 4.70
C ALA A 172 -3.04 20.13 3.19
N ARG A 173 -3.99 19.35 2.66
CA ARG A 173 -4.34 19.35 1.23
C ARG A 173 -5.76 18.86 0.97
N GLU A 174 -6.33 19.31 -0.15
CA GLU A 174 -7.59 18.77 -0.65
C GLU A 174 -7.39 17.33 -1.15
N LEU A 175 -8.23 16.41 -0.66
CA LEU A 175 -8.26 15.02 -1.08
C LEU A 175 -9.12 14.85 -2.33
N THR A 176 -8.62 14.10 -3.31
CA THR A 176 -9.43 13.72 -4.48
C THR A 176 -10.60 12.83 -4.04
N GLY A 177 -11.70 12.80 -4.83
CA GLY A 177 -12.85 11.95 -4.53
C GLY A 177 -12.51 10.46 -4.41
N THR A 178 -11.41 9.99 -5.05
CA THR A 178 -10.90 8.62 -4.83
C THR A 178 -10.32 8.47 -3.43
N GLN A 179 -9.48 9.40 -3.00
CA GLN A 179 -8.85 9.38 -1.68
C GLN A 179 -9.88 9.49 -0.57
N GLN A 180 -10.88 10.37 -0.73
CA GLN A 180 -12.01 10.50 0.22
C GLN A 180 -12.77 9.17 0.39
N ARG A 181 -13.03 8.44 -0.71
CA ARG A 181 -13.67 7.10 -0.61
C ARG A 181 -12.82 6.08 0.11
N VAL A 182 -11.50 6.08 -0.11
CA VAL A 182 -10.59 5.16 0.61
C VAL A 182 -10.53 5.52 2.09
N VAL A 183 -10.46 6.82 2.42
CA VAL A 183 -10.49 7.31 3.82
C VAL A 183 -11.78 6.89 4.51
N ALA A 184 -12.94 7.05 3.88
CA ALA A 184 -14.22 6.60 4.45
C ALA A 184 -14.24 5.08 4.74
N GLU A 185 -13.63 4.26 3.87
CA GLU A 185 -13.51 2.81 4.15
C GLU A 185 -12.52 2.52 5.28
N ILE A 186 -11.44 3.30 5.43
CA ILE A 186 -10.53 3.19 6.59
C ILE A 186 -11.30 3.50 7.87
N GLU A 187 -12.04 4.62 7.93
CA GLU A 187 -12.82 5.01 9.09
C GLU A 187 -13.84 3.95 9.48
N LYS A 188 -14.58 3.42 8.50
CA LYS A 188 -15.50 2.30 8.71
C LYS A 188 -14.80 1.03 9.23
N ALA A 189 -13.59 0.74 8.73
CA ALA A 189 -12.82 -0.40 9.22
C ALA A 189 -12.33 -0.21 10.66
N MET A 190 -11.98 1.03 11.04
CA MET A 190 -11.57 1.40 12.41
C MET A 190 -12.72 1.25 13.42
N GLU A 191 -13.97 1.44 13.00
CA GLU A 191 -15.14 1.31 13.89
C GLU A 191 -15.27 -0.10 14.49
N LYS A 192 -14.77 -1.13 13.80
CA LYS A 192 -14.78 -2.51 14.30
C LYS A 192 -13.93 -2.72 15.57
N TYR A 193 -13.05 -1.78 15.87
CA TYR A 193 -12.14 -1.83 17.01
C TYR A 193 -12.53 -0.83 18.10
N LYS A 194 -13.62 -0.06 17.93
CA LYS A 194 -14.17 0.72 19.04
C LYS A 194 -14.72 -0.27 20.07
N LYS A 195 -14.28 -0.13 21.32
CA LYS A 195 -14.89 -0.88 22.43
C LYS A 195 -16.35 -0.44 22.53
N GLU A 196 -17.26 -1.39 22.62
CA GLU A 196 -18.61 -1.11 23.09
C GLU A 196 -18.47 -0.62 24.55
N ASP A 197 -18.87 0.64 24.78
CA ASP A 197 -18.94 1.23 26.14
C ASP A 197 -20.06 0.58 26.96
#